data_43306f7c3c62a9e3ec77204608027aa0
#
_entry.id   43306f7c3c62a9e3ec77204608027aa0
#
_cell.length_a   1.000
_cell.length_b   1.000
_cell.length_c   1.000
_cell.angle_alpha   90.00
_cell.angle_beta   90.00
_cell.angle_gamma   90.00
#
_symmetry.space_group_name_H-M   'P 1'
#
loop_
_entity.id
_entity.type
_entity.pdbx_description
1 polymer ?
#
loop_
_entity_poly.entity_id
_entity_poly.type
_entity_poly.pdbx_seq_one_letter_code
_entity_poly.pdbx_strand_id
1 'polypeptide(L)'
;MAKGIVVYYSRSGNTKEMAEIIAKAMNDAGLSTECKPIDKVHADDLPAYDAVVIGSPCYYGQMAGPVKHLVDELVSRHGQLNGKVGAAFSSSANIGGGSETTVLGILEAMLIAGMVIQGDPQGAHYGPLSVGKPDERVRQQCERRGQRVAALTKRLFP
;
A
#
# COMPACT_ATOMS: atom_id res chain seq x y z
N MET A 1 2.35 10.75 18.28
CA MET A 1 3.01 10.90 16.96
C MET A 1 2.42 9.88 16.01
N ALA A 2 2.01 10.30 14.82
CA ALA A 2 1.44 9.44 13.78
C ALA A 2 2.41 8.34 13.35
N LYS A 3 1.86 7.16 13.00
CA LYS A 3 2.62 5.97 12.60
C LYS A 3 2.10 5.40 11.28
N GLY A 4 2.99 4.87 10.46
CA GLY A 4 2.66 4.18 9.22
C GLY A 4 3.11 2.72 9.21
N ILE A 5 2.46 1.94 8.37
CA ILE A 5 2.91 0.59 8.03
C ILE A 5 2.78 0.37 6.53
N VAL A 6 3.80 -0.26 5.95
CA VAL A 6 3.77 -0.82 4.59
C VAL A 6 3.77 -2.33 4.71
N VAL A 7 2.69 -2.95 4.24
CA VAL A 7 2.49 -4.39 4.25
C VAL A 7 2.59 -4.92 2.83
N TYR A 8 3.32 -6.00 2.61
CA TYR A 8 3.47 -6.56 1.28
C TYR A 8 3.47 -8.09 1.27
N TYR A 9 2.98 -8.65 0.17
CA TYR A 9 3.30 -10.00 -0.24
C TYR A 9 4.25 -9.94 -1.44
N SER A 10 5.28 -10.77 -1.45
CA SER A 10 6.24 -10.82 -2.55
C SER A 10 6.77 -12.24 -2.74
N ARG A 11 6.67 -12.76 -3.95
CA ARG A 11 7.19 -14.08 -4.32
C ARG A 11 8.59 -13.99 -4.92
N SER A 12 8.83 -13.02 -5.81
CA SER A 12 10.09 -12.88 -6.55
C SER A 12 10.96 -11.71 -6.10
N GLY A 13 10.45 -10.86 -5.18
CA GLY A 13 11.17 -9.71 -4.64
C GLY A 13 10.77 -8.36 -5.23
N ASN A 14 10.03 -8.29 -6.31
CA ASN A 14 9.67 -7.02 -6.96
C ASN A 14 8.73 -6.18 -6.08
N THR A 15 7.66 -6.77 -5.56
CA THR A 15 6.73 -6.08 -4.64
C THR A 15 7.44 -5.67 -3.34
N LYS A 16 8.35 -6.50 -2.83
CA LYS A 16 9.17 -6.19 -1.65
C LYS A 16 10.02 -4.94 -1.89
N GLU A 17 10.72 -4.87 -3.00
CA GLU A 17 11.57 -3.71 -3.34
C GLU A 17 10.75 -2.42 -3.39
N MET A 18 9.55 -2.46 -4.00
CA MET A 18 8.63 -1.32 -4.00
C MET A 18 8.21 -0.91 -2.58
N ALA A 19 7.88 -1.89 -1.72
CA ALA A 19 7.49 -1.66 -0.34
C ALA A 19 8.59 -0.95 0.46
N GLU A 20 9.82 -1.41 0.32
CA GLU A 20 10.99 -0.84 1.00
C GLU A 20 11.23 0.62 0.58
N ILE A 21 11.09 0.94 -0.72
CA ILE A 21 11.23 2.32 -1.22
C ILE A 21 10.13 3.21 -0.64
N ILE A 22 8.86 2.76 -0.66
CA ILE A 22 7.73 3.52 -0.11
C ILE A 22 7.94 3.79 1.39
N ALA A 23 8.26 2.75 2.15
CA ALA A 23 8.47 2.87 3.59
C ALA A 23 9.64 3.80 3.94
N LYS A 24 10.75 3.70 3.18
CA LYS A 24 11.88 4.62 3.33
C LYS A 24 11.44 6.07 3.08
N ALA A 25 10.72 6.31 2.00
CA ALA A 25 10.25 7.66 1.68
C ALA A 25 9.28 8.22 2.73
N MET A 26 8.44 7.37 3.33
CA MET A 26 7.57 7.77 4.44
C MET A 26 8.39 8.16 5.68
N ASN A 27 9.42 7.38 6.03
CA ASN A 27 10.34 7.67 7.13
C ASN A 27 11.15 8.96 6.88
N ASP A 28 11.73 9.10 5.70
CA ASP A 28 12.49 10.30 5.31
C ASP A 28 11.60 11.57 5.36
N ALA A 29 10.30 11.43 5.10
CA ALA A 29 9.31 12.50 5.24
C ALA A 29 8.81 12.71 6.68
N GLY A 30 9.39 12.02 7.67
CA GLY A 30 9.11 12.20 9.09
C GLY A 30 7.88 11.49 9.62
N LEU A 31 7.40 10.45 8.94
CA LEU A 31 6.37 9.55 9.45
C LEU A 31 7.02 8.22 9.88
N SER A 32 7.07 7.92 11.17
CA SER A 32 7.59 6.66 11.68
C SER A 32 6.85 5.48 11.05
N THR A 33 7.53 4.73 10.20
CA THR A 33 6.90 3.71 9.34
C THR A 33 7.62 2.37 9.42
N GLU A 34 6.85 1.33 9.67
CA GLU A 34 7.31 -0.06 9.60
C GLU A 34 7.05 -0.64 8.20
N CYS A 35 7.92 -1.55 7.75
CA CYS A 35 7.76 -2.30 6.50
C CYS A 35 7.79 -3.79 6.82
N LYS A 36 6.68 -4.49 6.60
CA LYS A 36 6.53 -5.89 7.01
C LYS A 36 5.99 -6.77 5.90
N PRO A 37 6.54 -7.98 5.74
CA PRO A 37 5.90 -9.00 4.92
C PRO A 37 4.58 -9.43 5.57
N ILE A 38 3.63 -9.84 4.75
CA ILE A 38 2.26 -10.09 5.16
C ILE A 38 2.11 -11.22 6.21
N ASP A 39 3.01 -12.18 6.21
CA ASP A 39 3.04 -13.28 7.20
C ASP A 39 3.42 -12.82 8.61
N LYS A 40 3.81 -11.56 8.78
CA LYS A 40 4.14 -10.92 10.05
C LYS A 40 3.10 -9.88 10.49
N VAL A 41 1.95 -9.83 9.83
CA VAL A 41 0.91 -8.83 10.10
C VAL A 41 -0.46 -9.51 10.17
N HIS A 42 -1.20 -9.19 11.22
CA HIS A 42 -2.60 -9.58 11.38
C HIS A 42 -3.52 -8.37 11.22
N ALA A 43 -4.77 -8.57 10.86
CA ALA A 43 -5.76 -7.49 10.77
C ALA A 43 -5.89 -6.72 12.09
N ASP A 44 -5.67 -7.40 13.21
CA ASP A 44 -5.70 -6.83 14.57
C ASP A 44 -4.60 -5.79 14.82
N ASP A 45 -3.50 -5.85 14.07
CA ASP A 45 -2.38 -4.92 14.22
C ASP A 45 -2.65 -3.56 13.54
N LEU A 46 -3.46 -3.57 12.47
CA LEU A 46 -3.62 -2.41 11.59
C LEU A 46 -4.25 -1.18 12.26
N PRO A 47 -5.19 -1.31 13.21
CA PRO A 47 -5.72 -0.15 13.93
C PRO A 47 -4.70 0.67 14.72
N ALA A 48 -3.52 0.11 15.01
CA ALA A 48 -2.45 0.82 15.72
C ALA A 48 -1.71 1.86 14.83
N TYR A 49 -1.95 1.85 13.52
CA TYR A 49 -1.31 2.75 12.56
C TYR A 49 -2.30 3.77 12.01
N ASP A 50 -1.81 4.96 11.67
CA ASP A 50 -2.59 6.06 11.08
C ASP A 50 -2.53 6.04 9.55
N ALA A 51 -1.54 5.35 9.00
CA ALA A 51 -1.42 5.07 7.58
C ALA A 51 -1.13 3.59 7.33
N VAL A 52 -1.87 2.98 6.41
CA VAL A 52 -1.70 1.59 5.98
C VAL A 52 -1.51 1.56 4.47
N VAL A 53 -0.36 1.08 4.03
CA VAL A 53 -0.04 0.90 2.60
C VAL A 53 0.08 -0.59 2.32
N ILE A 54 -0.65 -1.10 1.33
CA ILE A 54 -0.66 -2.53 0.99
C ILE A 54 -0.16 -2.75 -0.42
N GLY A 55 0.81 -3.64 -0.57
CA GLY A 55 1.36 -4.06 -1.86
C GLY A 55 1.15 -5.53 -2.14
N SER A 56 0.78 -5.82 -3.40
CA SER A 56 0.56 -7.17 -3.89
C SER A 56 1.10 -7.35 -5.30
N PRO A 57 1.70 -8.50 -5.64
CA PRO A 57 1.82 -8.87 -7.04
C PRO A 57 0.42 -9.07 -7.63
N CYS A 58 0.32 -8.87 -8.96
CA CYS A 58 -0.88 -9.15 -9.71
C CYS A 58 -0.94 -10.65 -10.06
N TYR A 59 -1.94 -11.33 -9.54
CA TYR A 59 -2.24 -12.71 -9.89
C TYR A 59 -3.64 -12.79 -10.49
N TYR A 60 -3.73 -13.13 -11.79
CA TYR A 60 -4.99 -13.17 -12.53
C TYR A 60 -5.82 -11.88 -12.41
N GLY A 61 -5.16 -10.72 -12.51
CA GLY A 61 -5.81 -9.41 -12.48
C GLY A 61 -6.22 -8.94 -11.08
N GLN A 62 -5.84 -9.64 -10.03
CA GLN A 62 -6.25 -9.37 -8.64
C GLN A 62 -5.07 -9.49 -7.68
N MET A 63 -5.31 -9.07 -6.44
CA MET A 63 -4.33 -9.25 -5.35
C MET A 63 -4.08 -10.73 -5.08
N ALA A 64 -2.87 -11.05 -4.63
CA ALA A 64 -2.49 -12.39 -4.23
C ALA A 64 -3.35 -12.90 -3.05
N GLY A 65 -3.55 -14.21 -2.97
CA GLY A 65 -4.35 -14.84 -1.93
C GLY A 65 -4.03 -14.40 -0.49
N PRO A 66 -2.75 -14.33 -0.08
CA PRO A 66 -2.41 -13.84 1.26
C PRO A 66 -2.87 -12.40 1.54
N VAL A 67 -2.85 -11.53 0.52
CA VAL A 67 -3.34 -10.15 0.67
C VAL A 67 -4.86 -10.14 0.80
N LYS A 68 -5.56 -10.94 -0.02
CA LYS A 68 -7.01 -11.07 0.08
C LYS A 68 -7.43 -11.64 1.43
N HIS A 69 -6.68 -12.59 1.98
CA HIS A 69 -6.94 -13.14 3.30
C HIS A 69 -6.85 -12.05 4.40
N LEU A 70 -5.80 -11.22 4.39
CA LEU A 70 -5.69 -10.10 5.32
C LEU A 70 -6.86 -9.12 5.17
N VAL A 71 -7.28 -8.84 3.93
CA VAL A 71 -8.44 -7.97 3.65
C VAL A 71 -9.74 -8.59 4.20
N ASP A 72 -9.94 -9.88 4.05
CA ASP A 72 -11.13 -10.58 4.58
C ASP A 72 -11.16 -10.56 6.11
N GLU A 73 -10.01 -10.65 6.77
CA GLU A 73 -9.92 -10.55 8.23
C GLU A 73 -10.28 -9.17 8.78
N LEU A 74 -10.27 -8.10 7.95
CA LEU A 74 -10.68 -6.76 8.38
C LEU A 74 -12.13 -6.71 8.88
N VAL A 75 -12.97 -7.69 8.53
CA VAL A 75 -14.34 -7.78 9.04
C VAL A 75 -14.37 -7.80 10.58
N SER A 76 -13.39 -8.44 11.22
CA SER A 76 -13.27 -8.48 12.69
C SER A 76 -12.90 -7.12 13.31
N ARG A 77 -12.41 -6.18 12.50
CA ARG A 77 -12.00 -4.82 12.89
C ARG A 77 -12.76 -3.74 12.13
N HIS A 78 -13.94 -4.08 11.61
CA HIS A 78 -14.76 -3.16 10.83
C HIS A 78 -14.99 -1.84 11.57
N GLY A 79 -14.74 -0.72 10.88
CA GLY A 79 -14.84 0.63 11.44
C GLY A 79 -13.61 1.14 12.20
N GLN A 80 -12.65 0.28 12.57
CA GLN A 80 -11.46 0.72 13.32
C GLN A 80 -10.39 1.40 12.44
N LEU A 81 -10.50 1.28 11.10
CA LEU A 81 -9.64 1.98 10.13
C LEU A 81 -10.28 3.27 9.60
N ASN A 82 -11.48 3.64 10.08
CA ASN A 82 -12.17 4.82 9.61
C ASN A 82 -11.33 6.09 9.80
N GLY A 83 -11.20 6.88 8.74
CA GLY A 83 -10.43 8.13 8.70
C GLY A 83 -8.90 7.97 8.60
N LYS A 84 -8.37 6.76 8.69
CA LYS A 84 -6.92 6.48 8.50
C LYS A 84 -6.55 6.57 7.03
N VAL A 85 -5.28 6.85 6.74
CA VAL A 85 -4.79 6.98 5.37
C VAL A 85 -4.52 5.61 4.76
N GLY A 86 -5.05 5.36 3.56
CA GLY A 86 -4.82 4.15 2.79
C GLY A 86 -4.09 4.42 1.47
N ALA A 87 -3.24 3.50 1.04
CA ALA A 87 -2.63 3.49 -0.29
C ALA A 87 -2.28 2.07 -0.72
N ALA A 88 -2.13 1.86 -2.03
CA ALA A 88 -1.79 0.56 -2.58
C ALA A 88 -0.76 0.66 -3.70
N PHE A 89 -0.07 -0.44 -3.97
CA PHE A 89 0.88 -0.61 -5.08
C PHE A 89 0.90 -2.06 -5.56
N SER A 90 1.36 -2.28 -6.78
CA SER A 90 1.38 -3.62 -7.36
C SER A 90 2.56 -3.82 -8.32
N SER A 91 2.95 -5.06 -8.49
CA SER A 91 3.84 -5.51 -9.57
C SER A 91 3.14 -6.58 -10.40
N SER A 92 3.46 -6.64 -11.70
CA SER A 92 2.94 -7.65 -12.63
C SER A 92 4.04 -8.14 -13.55
N ALA A 93 3.77 -9.25 -14.26
CA ALA A 93 4.70 -9.81 -15.23
C ALA A 93 4.62 -9.10 -16.59
N ASN A 94 3.46 -8.52 -16.95
CA ASN A 94 3.20 -7.99 -18.27
C ASN A 94 2.49 -6.63 -18.22
N ILE A 95 2.72 -5.81 -19.24
CA ILE A 95 1.87 -4.65 -19.53
C ILE A 95 0.46 -5.16 -19.83
N GLY A 96 -0.56 -4.50 -19.25
CA GLY A 96 -1.94 -4.97 -19.37
C GLY A 96 -2.23 -6.25 -18.60
N GLY A 97 -1.35 -6.67 -17.69
CA GLY A 97 -1.49 -7.89 -16.89
C GLY A 97 -2.45 -7.78 -15.70
N GLY A 98 -3.05 -6.60 -15.46
CA GLY A 98 -4.03 -6.38 -14.38
C GLY A 98 -3.47 -5.70 -13.13
N SER A 99 -2.34 -4.97 -13.23
CA SER A 99 -1.79 -4.24 -12.07
C SER A 99 -2.73 -3.15 -11.58
N GLU A 100 -3.39 -2.40 -12.49
CA GLU A 100 -4.37 -1.39 -12.11
C GLU A 100 -5.57 -2.00 -11.38
N THR A 101 -6.11 -3.11 -11.88
CA THR A 101 -7.24 -3.80 -11.23
C THR A 101 -6.85 -4.37 -9.87
N THR A 102 -5.60 -4.82 -9.72
CA THR A 102 -5.05 -5.27 -8.42
C THR A 102 -5.01 -4.12 -7.41
N VAL A 103 -4.46 -2.97 -7.79
CA VAL A 103 -4.42 -1.78 -6.94
C VAL A 103 -5.82 -1.31 -6.60
N LEU A 104 -6.71 -1.21 -7.60
CA LEU A 104 -8.09 -0.79 -7.39
C LEU A 104 -8.84 -1.72 -6.43
N GLY A 105 -8.66 -3.04 -6.55
CA GLY A 105 -9.28 -4.00 -5.63
C GLY A 105 -8.83 -3.81 -4.18
N ILE A 106 -7.56 -3.47 -3.94
CA ILE A 106 -7.07 -3.14 -2.59
C ILE A 106 -7.69 -1.82 -2.11
N LEU A 107 -7.72 -0.80 -2.96
CA LEU A 107 -8.30 0.52 -2.62
C LEU A 107 -9.81 0.42 -2.34
N GLU A 108 -10.55 -0.40 -3.08
CA GLU A 108 -11.98 -0.67 -2.82
C GLU A 108 -12.20 -1.22 -1.41
N ALA A 109 -11.39 -2.19 -0.98
CA ALA A 109 -11.46 -2.72 0.38
C ALA A 109 -11.13 -1.66 1.44
N MET A 110 -10.13 -0.81 1.18
CA MET A 110 -9.80 0.32 2.06
C MET A 110 -10.94 1.34 2.15
N LEU A 111 -11.62 1.63 1.05
CA LEU A 111 -12.79 2.52 1.03
C LEU A 111 -13.96 1.94 1.85
N ILE A 112 -14.21 0.63 1.78
CA ILE A 112 -15.21 -0.05 2.63
C ILE A 112 -14.82 0.09 4.11
N ALA A 113 -13.53 0.03 4.43
CA ALA A 113 -13.03 0.24 5.79
C ALA A 113 -13.09 1.72 6.27
N GLY A 114 -13.55 2.65 5.42
CA GLY A 114 -13.67 4.08 5.74
C GLY A 114 -12.35 4.85 5.67
N MET A 115 -11.34 4.31 4.99
CA MET A 115 -10.03 4.95 4.89
C MET A 115 -10.04 6.13 3.91
N VAL A 116 -9.14 7.07 4.12
CA VAL A 116 -8.89 8.23 3.23
C VAL A 116 -7.87 7.85 2.18
N ILE A 117 -8.28 7.87 0.92
CA ILE A 117 -7.44 7.54 -0.23
C ILE A 117 -7.11 8.81 -1.01
N GLN A 118 -5.81 9.04 -1.29
CA GLN A 118 -5.36 10.15 -2.10
C GLN A 118 -4.81 9.68 -3.44
N GLY A 119 -5.41 10.12 -4.54
CA GLY A 119 -4.88 9.93 -5.89
C GLY A 119 -3.64 10.81 -6.14
N ASP A 120 -2.95 10.57 -7.26
CA ASP A 120 -1.84 11.40 -7.72
C ASP A 120 -2.10 11.91 -9.15
N PRO A 121 -2.15 13.23 -9.38
CA PRO A 121 -2.38 13.78 -10.73
C PRO A 121 -1.15 13.70 -11.64
N GLN A 122 0.02 13.31 -11.12
CA GLN A 122 1.29 13.30 -11.86
C GLN A 122 1.75 11.89 -12.25
N GLY A 123 0.86 11.05 -12.78
CA GLY A 123 1.12 9.65 -13.09
C GLY A 123 0.94 8.74 -11.87
N ALA A 124 1.01 7.42 -12.05
CA ALA A 124 0.70 6.46 -10.99
C ALA A 124 -0.57 6.86 -10.19
N HIS A 125 -1.62 7.23 -10.89
CA HIS A 125 -2.81 7.88 -10.34
C HIS A 125 -3.42 7.11 -9.17
N TYR A 126 -3.51 5.79 -9.30
CA TYR A 126 -4.07 4.90 -8.28
C TYR A 126 -3.02 4.43 -7.28
N GLY A 127 -1.80 4.28 -7.72
CA GLY A 127 -0.64 3.80 -6.97
C GLY A 127 0.48 3.35 -7.90
N PRO A 128 1.72 3.21 -7.42
CA PRO A 128 2.83 2.72 -8.21
C PRO A 128 2.58 1.32 -8.77
N LEU A 129 2.89 1.14 -10.05
CA LEU A 129 2.77 -0.13 -10.78
C LEU A 129 4.11 -0.47 -11.42
N SER A 130 4.63 -1.68 -11.17
CA SER A 130 5.84 -2.20 -11.80
C SER A 130 5.51 -3.36 -12.74
N VAL A 131 6.16 -3.38 -13.90
CA VAL A 131 6.21 -4.57 -14.75
C VAL A 131 7.58 -5.21 -14.54
N GLY A 132 7.60 -6.36 -13.89
CA GLY A 132 8.85 -6.97 -13.43
C GLY A 132 9.54 -6.16 -12.33
N LYS A 133 10.87 -6.13 -12.37
CA LYS A 133 11.67 -5.36 -11.41
C LYS A 133 11.41 -3.86 -11.55
N PRO A 134 11.24 -3.13 -10.44
CA PRO A 134 11.07 -1.68 -10.48
C PRO A 134 12.22 -0.98 -11.22
N ASP A 135 11.88 -0.28 -12.29
CA ASP A 135 12.80 0.62 -13.00
C ASP A 135 12.89 1.98 -12.28
N GLU A 136 13.74 2.87 -12.81
CA GLU A 136 13.94 4.20 -12.21
C GLU A 136 12.62 5.00 -12.13
N ARG A 137 11.79 4.92 -13.14
CA ARG A 137 10.48 5.60 -13.14
C ARG A 137 9.58 5.08 -12.02
N VAL A 138 9.50 3.77 -11.85
CA VAL A 138 8.70 3.15 -10.78
C VAL A 138 9.28 3.47 -9.40
N ARG A 139 10.60 3.51 -9.24
CA ARG A 139 11.26 3.92 -8.00
C ARG A 139 10.85 5.33 -7.60
N GLN A 140 10.91 6.28 -8.53
CA GLN A 140 10.48 7.66 -8.29
C GLN A 140 8.98 7.75 -7.94
N GLN A 141 8.14 6.94 -8.58
CA GLN A 141 6.71 6.86 -8.24
C GLN A 141 6.47 6.30 -6.83
N CYS A 142 7.25 5.30 -6.41
CA CYS A 142 7.20 4.76 -5.05
C CYS A 142 7.65 5.79 -4.01
N GLU A 143 8.76 6.50 -4.26
CA GLU A 143 9.23 7.58 -3.39
C GLU A 143 8.18 8.68 -3.24
N ARG A 144 7.66 9.15 -4.37
CA ARG A 144 6.59 10.16 -4.37
C ARG A 144 5.34 9.68 -3.64
N ARG A 145 4.93 8.43 -3.80
CA ARG A 145 3.78 7.87 -3.07
C ARG A 145 4.02 7.88 -1.57
N GLY A 146 5.20 7.46 -1.11
CA GLY A 146 5.57 7.48 0.30
C GLY A 146 5.53 8.89 0.89
N GLN A 147 6.11 9.87 0.19
CA GLN A 147 6.08 11.29 0.60
C GLN A 147 4.66 11.83 0.73
N ARG A 148 3.78 11.52 -0.23
CA ARG A 148 2.39 11.97 -0.24
C ARG A 148 1.56 11.33 0.88
N VAL A 149 1.74 10.03 1.13
CA VAL A 149 1.09 9.33 2.25
C VAL A 149 1.54 9.96 3.57
N ALA A 150 2.84 10.17 3.77
CA ALA A 150 3.35 10.78 4.99
C ALA A 150 2.81 12.21 5.19
N ALA A 151 2.79 13.03 4.14
CA ALA A 151 2.28 14.40 4.21
C ALA A 151 0.79 14.43 4.59
N LEU A 152 -0.04 13.59 3.95
CA LEU A 152 -1.47 13.50 4.26
C LEU A 152 -1.68 13.00 5.70
N THR A 153 -0.95 11.95 6.11
CA THR A 153 -1.08 11.39 7.46
C THR A 153 -0.77 12.41 8.53
N LYS A 154 0.34 13.16 8.39
CA LYS A 154 0.71 14.21 9.36
C LYS A 154 -0.28 15.39 9.40
N ARG A 155 -1.03 15.63 8.32
CA ARG A 155 -2.09 16.65 8.31
C ARG A 155 -3.34 16.20 9.05
N LEU A 156 -3.66 14.91 8.98
CA LEU A 156 -4.85 14.34 9.62
C LEU A 156 -4.58 13.95 11.09
N PHE A 157 -3.34 13.60 11.39
CA PHE A 157 -2.90 13.16 12.72
C PHE A 157 -1.65 13.98 13.15
N PRO A 158 -1.82 15.26 13.52
CA PRO A 158 -0.75 16.17 13.88
C PRO A 158 0.01 15.78 15.15
#